data_8023250948ba6073069aa9af49a52ab3
#
_entry.id   8023250948ba6073069aa9af49a52ab3
#
_cell.length_a   1.000
_cell.length_b   1.000
_cell.length_c   1.000
_cell.angle_alpha   90.00
_cell.angle_beta   90.00
_cell.angle_gamma   90.00
#
_symmetry.space_group_name_H-M   'P 1'
#
loop_
_entity.id
_entity.type
_entity.pdbx_description
1 polymer ?
#
loop_
_entity_poly.entity_id
_entity_poly.type
_entity_poly.pdbx_seq_one_letter_code
_entity_poly.pdbx_strand_id
1 'polypeptide(L)'
;MSGYKDQLIIDKLVTGRIALLLKHPFFGNLATRLKLVNADDWCPTAGTDGRHFFYNTKFIDSLTPKETEFLFGHEVLHNVFEHMLVRIGDRDPQLWNIAADYAVNQILKDSNIGDMPKGKKGENKGFQDDKYKDWASERIYDDLLKTAKKNGKKFLEKLGELMDDHQEWGKAEGGNSKDNKDGKGGGKGKPVYTKEELKKIRDEVKEAMVSAAQSTGASNLPGALKRLVSDLTEPKMDWREILQQQIMSTIKSDYTWMRPSRK
;
A
#
# COMPACT_ATOMS: atom_id res chain seq x y z
N MET A 1 6.05 -26.08 -24.59
CA MET A 1 7.09 -25.06 -24.25
C MET A 1 6.55 -23.91 -23.38
N SER A 2 5.25 -23.60 -23.40
CA SER A 2 4.63 -22.57 -22.53
C SER A 2 4.76 -22.91 -21.04
N GLY A 3 4.33 -24.10 -20.60
CA GLY A 3 4.30 -24.45 -19.21
C GLY A 3 5.65 -24.45 -18.47
N TYR A 4 6.78 -24.68 -19.17
CA TYR A 4 8.11 -24.60 -18.56
C TYR A 4 8.53 -23.16 -18.28
N LYS A 5 8.21 -22.23 -19.18
CA LYS A 5 8.49 -20.80 -18.96
C LYS A 5 7.64 -20.24 -17.82
N ASP A 6 6.37 -20.63 -17.74
CA ASP A 6 5.48 -20.18 -16.67
C ASP A 6 6.00 -20.66 -15.31
N GLN A 7 6.53 -21.89 -15.23
CA GLN A 7 7.13 -22.42 -14.00
C GLN A 7 8.38 -21.63 -13.58
N LEU A 8 9.26 -21.27 -14.51
CA LEU A 8 10.45 -20.46 -14.21
C LEU A 8 10.08 -19.08 -13.65
N ILE A 9 9.03 -18.44 -14.17
CA ILE A 9 8.55 -17.16 -13.65
C ILE A 9 7.99 -17.32 -12.23
N ILE A 10 7.20 -18.36 -11.99
CA ILE A 10 6.69 -18.67 -10.65
C ILE A 10 7.84 -18.93 -9.68
N ASP A 11 8.84 -19.72 -10.07
CA ASP A 11 10.01 -20.02 -9.23
C ASP A 11 10.79 -18.75 -8.89
N LYS A 12 10.93 -17.83 -9.84
CA LYS A 12 11.57 -16.51 -9.63
C LYS A 12 10.79 -15.67 -8.64
N LEU A 13 9.46 -15.61 -8.76
CA LEU A 13 8.59 -14.91 -7.83
C LEU A 13 8.63 -15.51 -6.43
N VAL A 14 8.57 -16.84 -6.33
CA VAL A 14 8.68 -17.55 -5.04
C VAL A 14 10.04 -17.30 -4.38
N THR A 15 11.11 -17.34 -5.16
CA THR A 15 12.48 -17.05 -4.67
C THR A 15 12.56 -15.60 -4.15
N GLY A 16 12.02 -14.64 -4.85
CA GLY A 16 11.95 -13.23 -4.42
C GLY A 16 11.21 -13.05 -3.09
N ARG A 17 10.07 -13.76 -2.90
CA ARG A 17 9.33 -13.76 -1.63
C ARG A 17 10.11 -14.36 -0.48
N ILE A 18 10.79 -15.50 -0.72
CA ILE A 18 11.61 -16.15 0.29
C ILE A 18 12.77 -15.25 0.69
N ALA A 19 13.45 -14.64 -0.28
CA ALA A 19 14.52 -13.70 0.00
C ALA A 19 14.03 -12.48 0.83
N LEU A 20 12.87 -11.95 0.48
CA LEU A 20 12.24 -10.86 1.24
C LEU A 20 11.84 -11.31 2.65
N LEU A 21 11.31 -12.53 2.82
CA LEU A 21 10.94 -13.08 4.12
C LEU A 21 12.16 -13.26 5.04
N LEU A 22 13.28 -13.68 4.50
CA LEU A 22 14.51 -13.91 5.27
C LEU A 22 15.20 -12.60 5.68
N LYS A 23 15.19 -11.58 4.82
CA LYS A 23 15.88 -10.32 5.06
C LYS A 23 14.99 -9.29 5.76
N HIS A 24 13.73 -9.23 5.38
CA HIS A 24 12.73 -8.26 5.83
C HIS A 24 11.42 -8.98 6.21
N PRO A 25 11.38 -9.70 7.35
CA PRO A 25 10.30 -10.64 7.69
C PRO A 25 8.90 -10.04 7.67
N PHE A 26 8.74 -8.76 8.06
CA PHE A 26 7.46 -8.06 7.99
C PHE A 26 6.91 -8.03 6.55
N PHE A 27 7.72 -7.56 5.62
CA PHE A 27 7.33 -7.46 4.20
C PHE A 27 7.14 -8.84 3.57
N GLY A 28 8.04 -9.77 3.87
CA GLY A 28 7.94 -11.13 3.35
C GLY A 28 6.71 -11.88 3.84
N ASN A 29 6.32 -11.69 5.10
CA ASN A 29 5.09 -12.26 5.67
C ASN A 29 3.86 -11.76 4.91
N LEU A 30 3.78 -10.45 4.64
CA LEU A 30 2.69 -9.87 3.86
C LEU A 30 2.73 -10.33 2.40
N ALA A 31 3.90 -10.36 1.76
CA ALA A 31 4.07 -10.80 0.39
C ALA A 31 3.66 -12.26 0.18
N THR A 32 3.92 -13.15 1.15
CA THR A 32 3.56 -14.57 1.04
C THR A 32 2.06 -14.84 1.09
N ARG A 33 1.27 -13.92 1.62
CA ARG A 33 -0.19 -14.02 1.65
C ARG A 33 -0.85 -13.72 0.30
N LEU A 34 -0.19 -12.99 -0.57
CA LEU A 34 -0.71 -12.64 -1.89
C LEU A 34 -0.68 -13.84 -2.82
N LYS A 35 -1.79 -14.20 -3.45
CA LYS A 35 -1.85 -15.26 -4.46
C LYS A 35 -1.24 -14.76 -5.77
N LEU A 36 -0.32 -15.52 -6.37
CA LEU A 36 0.25 -15.20 -7.68
C LEU A 36 -0.78 -15.47 -8.77
N VAL A 37 -1.05 -14.46 -9.60
CA VAL A 37 -1.99 -14.53 -10.71
C VAL A 37 -1.34 -13.95 -11.96
N ASN A 38 -1.25 -14.78 -13.01
CA ASN A 38 -0.81 -14.29 -14.32
C ASN A 38 -1.84 -13.29 -14.86
N ALA A 39 -1.36 -12.15 -15.31
CA ALA A 39 -2.16 -11.04 -15.82
C ALA A 39 -1.62 -10.49 -17.15
N ASP A 40 -0.99 -11.34 -17.97
CA ASP A 40 -0.39 -10.96 -19.25
C ASP A 40 -1.36 -10.24 -20.20
N ASP A 41 -2.66 -10.53 -20.07
CA ASP A 41 -3.69 -9.97 -20.95
C ASP A 41 -4.00 -8.49 -20.67
N TRP A 42 -3.78 -8.02 -19.43
CA TRP A 42 -4.23 -6.68 -19.04
C TRP A 42 -3.24 -5.89 -18.17
N CYS A 43 -2.28 -6.55 -17.54
CA CYS A 43 -1.28 -5.90 -16.70
C CYS A 43 0.07 -5.89 -17.42
N PRO A 44 0.66 -4.72 -17.73
CA PRO A 44 1.95 -4.66 -18.41
C PRO A 44 3.14 -4.94 -17.50
N THR A 45 2.98 -4.77 -16.19
CA THR A 45 4.04 -4.91 -15.19
C THR A 45 3.64 -5.87 -14.07
N ALA A 46 3.28 -5.35 -12.93
CA ALA A 46 2.72 -6.10 -11.80
C ALA A 46 1.69 -5.25 -11.05
N GLY A 47 0.95 -5.86 -10.12
CA GLY A 47 -0.09 -5.19 -9.39
C GLY A 47 -0.69 -6.00 -8.25
N THR A 48 -1.45 -5.34 -7.39
CA THR A 48 -2.11 -5.98 -6.27
C THR A 48 -3.50 -5.42 -6.02
N ASP A 49 -4.37 -6.23 -5.44
CA ASP A 49 -5.68 -5.85 -4.92
C ASP A 49 -5.79 -6.08 -3.39
N GLY A 50 -4.68 -6.44 -2.75
CA GLY A 50 -4.64 -6.82 -1.34
C GLY A 50 -4.73 -8.33 -1.08
N ARG A 51 -5.20 -9.12 -2.04
CA ARG A 51 -5.27 -10.60 -1.99
C ARG A 51 -4.42 -11.28 -3.02
N HIS A 52 -4.25 -10.66 -4.18
CA HIS A 52 -3.55 -11.20 -5.33
C HIS A 52 -2.34 -10.34 -5.68
N PHE A 53 -1.33 -10.99 -6.19
CA PHE A 53 -0.20 -10.36 -6.88
C PHE A 53 -0.35 -10.70 -8.35
N PHE A 54 -0.80 -9.73 -9.12
CA PHE A 54 -0.92 -9.82 -10.57
C PHE A 54 0.43 -9.55 -11.19
N TYR A 55 0.82 -10.35 -12.18
CA TYR A 55 2.11 -10.18 -12.82
C TYR A 55 2.07 -10.40 -14.32
N ASN A 56 2.92 -9.68 -15.04
CA ASN A 56 3.22 -9.90 -16.44
C ASN A 56 4.48 -10.75 -16.57
N THR A 57 4.40 -11.86 -17.32
CA THR A 57 5.52 -12.81 -17.45
C THR A 57 6.75 -12.18 -18.07
N LYS A 58 6.61 -11.33 -19.10
CA LYS A 58 7.75 -10.65 -19.78
C LYS A 58 8.41 -9.64 -18.86
N PHE A 59 7.61 -8.93 -18.07
CA PHE A 59 8.14 -7.97 -17.10
C PHE A 59 8.94 -8.69 -16.01
N ILE A 60 8.36 -9.71 -15.37
CA ILE A 60 9.06 -10.48 -14.33
C ILE A 60 10.31 -11.16 -14.88
N ASP A 61 10.28 -11.68 -16.11
CA ASP A 61 11.46 -12.28 -16.75
C ASP A 61 12.62 -11.32 -16.83
N SER A 62 12.36 -10.03 -17.12
CA SER A 62 13.37 -8.98 -17.24
C SER A 62 14.01 -8.53 -15.94
N LEU A 63 13.40 -8.80 -14.79
CA LEU A 63 13.88 -8.34 -13.49
C LEU A 63 15.03 -9.20 -12.96
N THR A 64 15.94 -8.59 -12.22
CA THR A 64 16.90 -9.29 -11.36
C THR A 64 16.24 -9.80 -10.07
N PRO A 65 16.86 -10.71 -9.31
CA PRO A 65 16.33 -11.15 -8.02
C PRO A 65 16.08 -9.99 -7.04
N LYS A 66 16.98 -9.01 -6.98
CA LYS A 66 16.82 -7.84 -6.10
C LYS A 66 15.71 -6.90 -6.55
N GLU A 67 15.54 -6.74 -7.85
CA GLU A 67 14.41 -5.98 -8.40
C GLU A 67 13.08 -6.70 -8.13
N THR A 68 13.06 -8.02 -8.11
CA THR A 68 11.88 -8.80 -7.70
C THR A 68 11.56 -8.62 -6.21
N GLU A 69 12.59 -8.59 -5.33
CA GLU A 69 12.41 -8.25 -3.90
C GLU A 69 11.80 -6.86 -3.73
N PHE A 70 12.33 -5.86 -4.46
CA PHE A 70 11.82 -4.49 -4.45
C PHE A 70 10.36 -4.45 -4.90
N LEU A 71 10.03 -5.11 -6.00
CA LEU A 71 8.67 -5.15 -6.54
C LEU A 71 7.67 -5.70 -5.52
N PHE A 72 7.98 -6.80 -4.83
CA PHE A 72 7.11 -7.30 -3.77
C PHE A 72 6.96 -6.33 -2.61
N GLY A 73 8.05 -5.69 -2.19
CA GLY A 73 8.00 -4.65 -1.16
C GLY A 73 7.09 -3.48 -1.56
N HIS A 74 7.16 -3.07 -2.82
CA HIS A 74 6.37 -1.99 -3.42
C HIS A 74 4.87 -2.31 -3.36
N GLU A 75 4.47 -3.48 -3.86
CA GLU A 75 3.07 -3.93 -3.84
C GLU A 75 2.51 -4.07 -2.42
N VAL A 76 3.31 -4.63 -1.53
CA VAL A 76 2.95 -4.76 -0.11
C VAL A 76 2.69 -3.39 0.51
N LEU A 77 3.54 -2.39 0.26
CA LEU A 77 3.35 -1.05 0.80
C LEU A 77 2.11 -0.35 0.24
N HIS A 78 1.76 -0.55 -1.02
CA HIS A 78 0.51 -0.03 -1.57
C HIS A 78 -0.70 -0.58 -0.82
N ASN A 79 -0.70 -1.87 -0.47
CA ASN A 79 -1.77 -2.48 0.32
C ASN A 79 -1.78 -1.95 1.76
N VAL A 80 -0.62 -1.89 2.40
CA VAL A 80 -0.44 -1.43 3.78
C VAL A 80 -0.90 0.00 3.97
N PHE A 81 -0.59 0.89 3.01
CA PHE A 81 -1.01 2.28 3.04
C PHE A 81 -2.40 2.52 2.44
N GLU A 82 -3.11 1.47 2.02
CA GLU A 82 -4.45 1.57 1.43
C GLU A 82 -4.54 2.55 0.23
N HIS A 83 -3.45 2.68 -0.53
CA HIS A 83 -3.35 3.67 -1.62
C HIS A 83 -4.41 3.46 -2.69
N MET A 84 -4.78 2.20 -2.96
CA MET A 84 -5.70 1.81 -4.02
C MET A 84 -7.17 1.83 -3.59
N LEU A 85 -7.46 1.78 -2.28
CA LEU A 85 -8.80 1.48 -1.78
C LEU A 85 -9.54 2.69 -1.24
N VAL A 86 -8.90 3.53 -0.43
CA VAL A 86 -9.62 4.58 0.33
C VAL A 86 -8.94 5.94 0.26
N ARG A 87 -7.59 5.97 0.28
CA ARG A 87 -6.85 7.23 0.42
C ARG A 87 -6.84 8.11 -0.82
N ILE A 88 -7.21 7.57 -1.98
CA ILE A 88 -7.32 8.35 -3.21
C ILE A 88 -8.36 9.48 -3.08
N GLY A 89 -9.54 9.21 -2.48
CA GLY A 89 -10.63 10.18 -2.37
C GLY A 89 -11.03 10.76 -3.72
N ASP A 90 -11.20 12.09 -3.78
CA ASP A 90 -11.57 12.83 -5.01
C ASP A 90 -10.34 13.30 -5.82
N ARG A 91 -9.15 12.74 -5.56
CA ARG A 91 -7.91 13.13 -6.25
C ARG A 91 -7.84 12.55 -7.64
N ASP A 92 -7.09 13.23 -8.51
CA ASP A 92 -6.75 12.68 -9.82
C ASP A 92 -5.99 11.35 -9.68
N PRO A 93 -6.50 10.25 -10.25
CA PRO A 93 -5.93 8.92 -10.03
C PRO A 93 -4.49 8.77 -10.53
N GLN A 94 -4.14 9.42 -11.64
CA GLN A 94 -2.78 9.32 -12.21
C GLN A 94 -1.79 10.06 -11.32
N LEU A 95 -2.11 11.29 -10.93
CA LEU A 95 -1.23 12.07 -10.07
C LEU A 95 -1.13 11.47 -8.66
N TRP A 96 -2.22 10.86 -8.17
CA TRP A 96 -2.22 10.11 -6.91
C TRP A 96 -1.30 8.91 -6.95
N ASN A 97 -1.34 8.13 -8.02
CA ASN A 97 -0.45 6.98 -8.21
C ASN A 97 1.02 7.40 -8.14
N ILE A 98 1.39 8.45 -8.88
CA ILE A 98 2.74 8.99 -8.86
C ILE A 98 3.14 9.41 -7.44
N ALA A 99 2.27 10.10 -6.72
CA ALA A 99 2.53 10.54 -5.35
C ALA A 99 2.70 9.34 -4.39
N ALA A 100 1.88 8.31 -4.56
CA ALA A 100 1.96 7.07 -3.79
C ALA A 100 3.27 6.32 -4.06
N ASP A 101 3.69 6.25 -5.34
CA ASP A 101 4.95 5.62 -5.75
C ASP A 101 6.17 6.33 -5.17
N TYR A 102 6.20 7.66 -5.17
CA TYR A 102 7.27 8.41 -4.51
C TYR A 102 7.37 8.04 -3.03
N ALA A 103 6.25 7.98 -2.31
CA ALA A 103 6.23 7.64 -0.89
C ALA A 103 6.72 6.20 -0.64
N VAL A 104 6.20 5.24 -1.41
CA VAL A 104 6.53 3.82 -1.30
C VAL A 104 8.00 3.57 -1.63
N ASN A 105 8.47 4.08 -2.77
CA ASN A 105 9.84 3.88 -3.24
C ASN A 105 10.86 4.49 -2.29
N GLN A 106 10.55 5.64 -1.67
CA GLN A 106 11.43 6.24 -0.68
C GLN A 106 11.56 5.38 0.59
N ILE A 107 10.46 4.79 1.05
CA ILE A 107 10.48 3.87 2.21
C ILE A 107 11.30 2.61 1.91
N LEU A 108 11.15 2.03 0.71
CA LEU A 108 11.93 0.86 0.30
C LEU A 108 13.42 1.17 0.22
N LYS A 109 13.79 2.32 -0.37
CA LYS A 109 15.17 2.79 -0.41
C LYS A 109 15.77 2.96 0.99
N ASP A 110 15.07 3.69 1.86
CA ASP A 110 15.54 3.96 3.22
C ASP A 110 15.62 2.68 4.07
N SER A 111 14.81 1.67 3.73
CA SER A 111 14.82 0.34 4.38
C SER A 111 15.78 -0.65 3.73
N ASN A 112 16.47 -0.25 2.66
CA ASN A 112 17.39 -1.10 1.87
C ASN A 112 16.72 -2.41 1.40
N ILE A 113 15.48 -2.30 0.89
CA ILE A 113 14.68 -3.43 0.40
C ILE A 113 14.82 -3.54 -1.11
N GLY A 114 15.60 -4.50 -1.56
CA GLY A 114 15.84 -4.76 -2.98
C GLY A 114 16.48 -3.58 -3.72
N ASP A 115 16.44 -3.64 -5.03
CA ASP A 115 16.92 -2.58 -5.92
C ASP A 115 15.76 -2.14 -6.83
N MET A 116 15.60 -0.83 -7.04
CA MET A 116 14.59 -0.31 -7.98
C MET A 116 14.86 -0.82 -9.40
N PRO A 117 13.83 -1.28 -10.13
CA PRO A 117 13.98 -1.73 -11.50
C PRO A 117 14.64 -0.66 -12.38
N LYS A 118 15.55 -1.09 -13.26
CA LYS A 118 16.30 -0.18 -14.14
C LYS A 118 15.79 -0.25 -15.57
N GLY A 119 15.80 0.89 -16.24
CA GLY A 119 15.53 1.00 -17.65
C GLY A 119 16.67 0.46 -18.50
N LYS A 120 16.44 0.39 -19.82
CA LYS A 120 17.43 -0.12 -20.80
C LYS A 120 18.75 0.66 -20.81
N LYS A 121 18.72 1.92 -20.38
CA LYS A 121 19.92 2.80 -20.29
C LYS A 121 20.49 2.87 -18.87
N GLY A 122 20.00 2.02 -17.94
CA GLY A 122 20.48 1.99 -16.55
C GLY A 122 19.86 3.04 -15.62
N GLU A 123 18.94 3.88 -16.10
CA GLU A 123 18.16 4.79 -15.29
C GLU A 123 17.15 4.06 -14.41
N ASN A 124 16.82 4.62 -13.25
CA ASN A 124 15.76 4.08 -12.41
C ASN A 124 14.40 4.23 -13.11
N LYS A 125 13.65 3.14 -13.20
CA LYS A 125 12.31 3.09 -13.77
C LYS A 125 11.21 3.40 -12.75
N GLY A 126 11.47 4.15 -11.73
CA GLY A 126 10.48 4.46 -10.72
C GLY A 126 10.60 5.89 -10.24
N PHE A 127 9.53 6.39 -9.67
CA PHE A 127 9.50 7.72 -9.07
C PHE A 127 10.29 7.72 -7.77
N GLN A 128 11.37 8.50 -7.72
CA GLN A 128 12.21 8.67 -6.54
C GLN A 128 12.78 10.08 -6.47
N ASP A 129 12.61 10.73 -5.31
CA ASP A 129 13.20 12.02 -5.02
C ASP A 129 13.38 12.16 -3.51
N ASP A 130 14.62 12.41 -3.06
CA ASP A 130 14.94 12.57 -1.63
C ASP A 130 14.23 13.75 -0.97
N LYS A 131 13.69 14.70 -1.76
CA LYS A 131 12.81 15.77 -1.31
C LYS A 131 11.59 15.25 -0.56
N TYR A 132 11.08 14.07 -0.96
CA TYR A 132 9.86 13.48 -0.43
C TYR A 132 10.10 12.51 0.74
N LYS A 133 11.31 12.49 1.27
CA LYS A 133 11.63 11.70 2.45
C LYS A 133 10.70 12.05 3.60
N ASP A 134 10.14 11.04 4.25
CA ASP A 134 9.18 11.15 5.37
C ASP A 134 7.88 11.91 5.05
N TRP A 135 7.56 12.13 3.77
CA TRP A 135 6.31 12.75 3.38
C TRP A 135 5.22 11.69 3.17
N ALA A 136 4.00 12.02 3.61
CA ALA A 136 2.81 11.24 3.27
C ALA A 136 2.41 11.48 1.80
N SER A 137 1.77 10.48 1.19
CA SER A 137 1.35 10.53 -0.22
C SER A 137 0.45 11.73 -0.53
N GLU A 138 -0.40 12.15 0.42
CA GLU A 138 -1.24 13.34 0.28
C GLU A 138 -0.41 14.62 0.12
N ARG A 139 0.62 14.78 0.94
CA ARG A 139 1.50 15.94 0.88
C ARG A 139 2.30 15.98 -0.42
N ILE A 140 2.75 14.82 -0.88
CA ILE A 140 3.45 14.69 -2.18
C ILE A 140 2.49 15.06 -3.31
N TYR A 141 1.26 14.56 -3.28
CA TYR A 141 0.22 14.90 -4.24
C TYR A 141 -0.01 16.40 -4.34
N ASP A 142 -0.16 17.09 -3.20
CA ASP A 142 -0.37 18.52 -3.15
C ASP A 142 0.82 19.31 -3.74
N ASP A 143 2.05 18.86 -3.50
CA ASP A 143 3.27 19.46 -4.07
C ASP A 143 3.36 19.25 -5.58
N LEU A 144 3.08 18.03 -6.05
CA LEU A 144 3.03 17.71 -7.48
C LEU A 144 1.94 18.52 -8.19
N LEU A 145 0.77 18.67 -7.59
CA LEU A 145 -0.33 19.46 -8.13
C LEU A 145 0.03 20.95 -8.25
N LYS A 146 0.71 21.51 -7.22
CA LYS A 146 1.22 22.89 -7.28
C LYS A 146 2.26 23.05 -8.38
N THR A 147 3.15 22.07 -8.54
CA THR A 147 4.18 22.08 -9.59
C THR A 147 3.57 21.95 -10.98
N ALA A 148 2.56 21.08 -11.14
CA ALA A 148 1.81 20.92 -12.38
C ALA A 148 1.08 22.23 -12.78
N LYS A 149 0.49 22.94 -11.83
CA LYS A 149 -0.16 24.24 -12.07
C LYS A 149 0.85 25.31 -12.50
N LYS A 150 2.10 25.28 -11.99
CA LYS A 150 3.15 26.24 -12.35
C LYS A 150 3.78 25.95 -13.70
N ASN A 151 4.09 24.67 -13.99
CA ASN A 151 4.90 24.25 -15.14
C ASN A 151 4.05 23.77 -16.33
N GLY A 152 2.72 23.72 -16.20
CA GLY A 152 1.76 23.39 -17.25
C GLY A 152 1.92 22.00 -17.85
N LYS A 153 1.49 21.84 -19.12
CA LYS A 153 1.46 20.55 -19.84
C LYS A 153 2.78 19.80 -19.88
N LYS A 154 3.92 20.50 -20.04
CA LYS A 154 5.24 19.86 -20.14
C LYS A 154 5.63 19.03 -18.92
N PHE A 155 5.20 19.45 -17.73
CA PHE A 155 5.46 18.69 -16.50
C PHE A 155 4.64 17.41 -16.46
N LEU A 156 3.35 17.49 -16.83
CA LEU A 156 2.45 16.34 -16.91
C LEU A 156 2.86 15.35 -18.00
N GLU A 157 3.32 15.84 -19.15
CA GLU A 157 3.87 15.01 -20.24
C GLU A 157 5.11 14.23 -19.77
N LYS A 158 6.05 14.91 -19.09
CA LYS A 158 7.24 14.25 -18.52
C LYS A 158 6.89 13.23 -17.45
N LEU A 159 5.89 13.49 -16.62
CA LEU A 159 5.37 12.51 -15.65
C LEU A 159 4.67 11.35 -16.37
N GLY A 160 3.93 11.63 -17.45
CA GLY A 160 3.29 10.64 -18.31
C GLY A 160 4.28 9.69 -18.99
N GLU A 161 5.39 10.19 -19.48
CA GLU A 161 6.47 9.38 -20.06
C GLU A 161 7.09 8.40 -19.05
N LEU A 162 7.21 8.82 -17.78
CA LEU A 162 7.67 7.95 -16.69
C LEU A 162 6.60 6.96 -16.26
N MET A 163 5.32 7.27 -16.50
CA MET A 163 4.16 6.41 -16.20
C MET A 163 3.88 5.34 -17.26
N ASP A 164 4.45 5.43 -18.46
CA ASP A 164 4.15 4.48 -19.55
C ASP A 164 4.36 3.01 -19.15
N ASP A 165 5.18 2.76 -18.14
CA ASP A 165 5.37 1.43 -17.57
C ASP A 165 4.35 1.07 -16.44
N HIS A 166 3.55 2.03 -15.93
CA HIS A 166 2.61 1.83 -14.79
C HIS A 166 1.17 2.30 -15.09
N GLN A 167 0.86 2.69 -16.32
CA GLN A 167 -0.41 3.37 -16.69
C GLN A 167 -1.72 2.63 -16.38
N GLU A 168 -1.68 1.33 -16.11
CA GLU A 168 -2.91 0.57 -15.93
C GLU A 168 -3.44 0.49 -14.49
N TRP A 169 -2.67 0.97 -13.51
CA TRP A 169 -3.04 0.93 -12.10
C TRP A 169 -4.10 1.97 -11.71
N GLY A 170 -4.08 3.13 -12.31
CA GLY A 170 -5.03 4.22 -12.06
C GLY A 170 -6.43 4.00 -12.58
N LYS A 171 -6.68 2.90 -13.29
CA LYS A 171 -8.01 2.54 -13.84
C LYS A 171 -8.77 1.52 -12.99
N ALA A 172 -8.29 1.18 -11.79
CA ALA A 172 -9.14 0.53 -10.80
C ALA A 172 -10.18 1.55 -10.36
N GLU A 173 -11.40 1.41 -10.85
CA GLU A 173 -12.52 2.33 -10.68
C GLU A 173 -12.80 2.68 -9.21
N GLY A 174 -12.18 3.76 -8.72
CA GLY A 174 -12.67 4.57 -7.63
C GLY A 174 -13.38 5.83 -8.15
N GLY A 175 -13.66 5.92 -9.43
CA GLY A 175 -14.37 7.02 -10.08
C GLY A 175 -15.86 6.71 -10.18
N ASN A 176 -16.66 7.54 -9.53
CA ASN A 176 -18.10 7.71 -9.59
C ASN A 176 -18.63 7.59 -11.04
N SER A 177 -18.83 6.39 -11.55
CA SER A 177 -19.61 6.15 -12.77
C SER A 177 -21.07 6.10 -12.37
N LYS A 178 -21.72 7.27 -12.39
CA LYS A 178 -23.14 7.33 -12.65
C LYS A 178 -23.35 6.78 -14.06
N ASP A 179 -24.25 5.81 -14.16
CA ASP A 179 -24.79 5.24 -15.38
C ASP A 179 -23.91 4.32 -16.21
N ASN A 180 -23.92 3.02 -15.85
CA ASN A 180 -23.98 1.97 -16.85
C ASN A 180 -24.80 0.79 -16.33
N LYS A 181 -26.06 0.75 -16.74
CA LYS A 181 -27.02 -0.35 -16.52
C LYS A 181 -26.75 -1.58 -17.39
N ASP A 182 -25.70 -1.56 -18.20
CA ASP A 182 -25.36 -2.68 -19.08
C ASP A 182 -23.94 -3.17 -18.74
N GLY A 183 -23.86 -4.35 -18.14
CA GLY A 183 -22.64 -5.04 -17.69
C GLY A 183 -21.65 -5.42 -18.80
N LYS A 184 -21.10 -4.43 -19.52
CA LYS A 184 -20.05 -4.59 -20.52
C LYS A 184 -19.05 -3.44 -20.42
N GLY A 185 -18.09 -3.52 -19.47
CA GLY A 185 -17.07 -2.48 -19.31
C GLY A 185 -15.87 -2.89 -18.48
N GLY A 186 -15.64 -4.17 -18.25
CA GLY A 186 -14.39 -4.68 -17.69
C GLY A 186 -13.50 -5.15 -18.84
N GLY A 187 -12.26 -4.65 -18.96
CA GLY A 187 -11.24 -5.30 -19.78
C GLY A 187 -11.14 -6.77 -19.34
N LYS A 188 -11.02 -7.70 -20.29
CA LYS A 188 -10.98 -9.13 -20.03
C LYS A 188 -9.94 -9.43 -18.93
N GLY A 189 -10.41 -9.85 -17.76
CA GLY A 189 -9.56 -10.41 -16.69
C GLY A 189 -9.34 -9.56 -15.43
N LYS A 190 -9.66 -8.26 -15.43
CA LYS A 190 -9.47 -7.42 -14.25
C LYS A 190 -10.58 -7.64 -13.20
N PRO A 191 -10.25 -7.95 -11.93
CA PRO A 191 -11.26 -8.13 -10.89
C PRO A 191 -11.99 -6.81 -10.58
N VAL A 192 -13.31 -6.88 -10.44
CA VAL A 192 -14.16 -5.76 -10.00
C VAL A 192 -14.75 -6.14 -8.65
N TYR A 193 -14.60 -5.28 -7.66
CA TYR A 193 -15.03 -5.53 -6.28
C TYR A 193 -16.18 -4.63 -5.87
N THR A 194 -17.11 -5.19 -5.10
CA THR A 194 -18.14 -4.42 -4.41
C THR A 194 -17.54 -3.65 -3.22
N LYS A 195 -18.26 -2.64 -2.72
CA LYS A 195 -17.82 -1.87 -1.53
C LYS A 195 -17.63 -2.76 -0.31
N GLU A 196 -18.46 -3.79 -0.16
CA GLU A 196 -18.37 -4.75 0.96
C GLU A 196 -17.15 -5.65 0.82
N GLU A 197 -16.82 -6.09 -0.40
CA GLU A 197 -15.61 -6.87 -0.67
C GLU A 197 -14.34 -6.04 -0.44
N LEU A 198 -14.32 -4.78 -0.88
CA LEU A 198 -13.21 -3.86 -0.61
C LEU A 198 -13.00 -3.64 0.90
N LYS A 199 -14.09 -3.54 1.67
CA LYS A 199 -14.00 -3.46 3.13
C LYS A 199 -13.39 -4.73 3.72
N LYS A 200 -13.82 -5.91 3.28
CA LYS A 200 -13.26 -7.19 3.75
C LYS A 200 -11.76 -7.31 3.43
N ILE A 201 -11.36 -6.96 2.20
CA ILE A 201 -9.95 -6.97 1.79
C ILE A 201 -9.13 -6.05 2.70
N ARG A 202 -9.65 -4.86 2.99
CA ARG A 202 -9.01 -3.90 3.89
C ARG A 202 -8.82 -4.46 5.30
N ASP A 203 -9.86 -5.06 5.85
CA ASP A 203 -9.83 -5.65 7.20
C ASP A 203 -8.82 -6.82 7.24
N GLU A 204 -8.77 -7.68 6.21
CA GLU A 204 -7.80 -8.76 6.06
C GLU A 204 -6.35 -8.24 5.98
N VAL A 205 -6.11 -7.16 5.23
CA VAL A 205 -4.79 -6.52 5.14
C VAL A 205 -4.35 -5.97 6.50
N LYS A 206 -5.24 -5.32 7.24
CA LYS A 206 -4.95 -4.80 8.59
C LYS A 206 -4.62 -5.91 9.58
N GLU A 207 -5.40 -6.97 9.59
CA GLU A 207 -5.14 -8.15 10.41
C GLU A 207 -3.78 -8.78 10.07
N ALA A 208 -3.50 -8.90 8.78
CA ALA A 208 -2.22 -9.40 8.28
C ALA A 208 -1.04 -8.52 8.76
N MET A 209 -1.19 -7.19 8.72
CA MET A 209 -0.17 -6.25 9.20
C MET A 209 0.11 -6.39 10.69
N VAL A 210 -0.94 -6.45 11.51
CA VAL A 210 -0.81 -6.62 12.97
C VAL A 210 -0.11 -7.95 13.26
N SER A 211 -0.55 -9.04 12.63
CA SER A 211 0.06 -10.36 12.77
C SER A 211 1.55 -10.37 12.34
N ALA A 212 1.88 -9.74 11.21
CA ALA A 212 3.25 -9.62 10.73
C ALA A 212 4.12 -8.80 11.69
N ALA A 213 3.61 -7.69 12.20
CA ALA A 213 4.33 -6.82 13.14
C ALA A 213 4.57 -7.53 14.50
N GLN A 214 3.62 -8.30 14.98
CA GLN A 214 3.76 -9.09 16.21
C GLN A 214 4.82 -10.20 16.05
N SER A 215 4.83 -10.88 14.91
CA SER A 215 5.79 -11.98 14.65
C SER A 215 7.23 -11.50 14.44
N THR A 216 7.43 -10.27 13.95
CA THR A 216 8.76 -9.72 13.59
C THR A 216 9.33 -8.75 14.62
N GLY A 217 8.51 -8.29 15.55
CA GLY A 217 8.85 -7.23 16.50
C GLY A 217 8.75 -5.83 15.88
N ALA A 218 7.91 -4.98 16.45
CA ALA A 218 7.66 -3.62 15.95
C ALA A 218 8.90 -2.69 15.94
N SER A 219 9.95 -3.05 16.68
CA SER A 219 11.20 -2.25 16.75
C SER A 219 11.94 -2.16 15.41
N ASN A 220 11.82 -3.15 14.54
CA ASN A 220 12.57 -3.26 13.28
C ASN A 220 11.83 -2.65 12.08
N LEU A 221 10.64 -2.08 12.29
CA LEU A 221 9.85 -1.47 11.22
C LEU A 221 10.34 -0.05 10.88
N PRO A 222 10.26 0.38 9.62
CA PRO A 222 10.39 1.79 9.24
C PRO A 222 9.44 2.69 10.04
N GLY A 223 9.87 3.94 10.32
CA GLY A 223 9.12 4.85 11.20
C GLY A 223 7.66 5.09 10.79
N ALA A 224 7.40 5.17 9.49
CA ALA A 224 6.04 5.31 8.96
C ALA A 224 5.17 4.07 9.28
N LEU A 225 5.73 2.87 9.15
CA LEU A 225 5.04 1.62 9.46
C LEU A 225 4.85 1.42 10.96
N LYS A 226 5.82 1.83 11.80
CA LYS A 226 5.66 1.80 13.26
C LYS A 226 4.44 2.59 13.71
N ARG A 227 4.29 3.81 13.22
CA ARG A 227 3.13 4.66 13.55
C ARG A 227 1.83 3.99 13.11
N LEU A 228 1.77 3.47 11.88
CA LEU A 228 0.58 2.84 11.34
C LEU A 228 0.18 1.59 12.15
N VAL A 229 1.15 0.75 12.53
CA VAL A 229 0.91 -0.43 13.36
C VAL A 229 0.49 -0.04 14.76
N SER A 230 1.13 0.98 15.38
CA SER A 230 0.75 1.53 16.68
C SER A 230 -0.71 2.02 16.68
N ASP A 231 -1.09 2.80 15.67
CA ASP A 231 -2.46 3.31 15.51
C ASP A 231 -3.51 2.19 15.36
N LEU A 232 -3.11 1.02 14.85
CA LEU A 232 -3.98 -0.15 14.70
C LEU A 232 -4.06 -1.02 15.96
N THR A 233 -2.98 -1.05 16.75
CA THR A 233 -2.85 -1.91 17.92
C THR A 233 -3.19 -1.22 19.24
N GLU A 234 -3.02 0.11 19.30
CA GLU A 234 -3.42 0.87 20.47
C GLU A 234 -4.96 0.90 20.57
N PRO A 235 -5.52 0.51 21.72
CA PRO A 235 -6.95 0.62 21.91
C PRO A 235 -7.33 2.10 21.80
N LYS A 236 -8.18 2.44 20.85
CA LYS A 236 -8.80 3.76 20.80
C LYS A 236 -9.72 3.90 22.00
N MET A 237 -9.18 4.40 23.12
CA MET A 237 -10.00 4.71 24.28
C MET A 237 -10.96 5.83 23.88
N ASP A 238 -12.26 5.54 23.96
CA ASP A 238 -13.27 6.58 23.78
C ASP A 238 -13.15 7.55 24.97
N TRP A 239 -12.83 8.82 24.68
CA TRP A 239 -12.73 9.86 25.71
C TRP A 239 -14.00 9.95 26.57
N ARG A 240 -15.16 9.53 26.02
CA ARG A 240 -16.43 9.45 26.75
C ARG A 240 -16.40 8.38 27.83
N GLU A 241 -15.81 7.21 27.54
CA GLU A 241 -15.65 6.15 28.52
C GLU A 241 -14.68 6.56 29.62
N ILE A 242 -13.57 7.23 29.27
CA ILE A 242 -12.62 7.78 30.24
C ILE A 242 -13.31 8.81 31.12
N LEU A 243 -14.06 9.75 30.53
CA LEU A 243 -14.81 10.77 31.25
C LEU A 243 -15.87 10.14 32.17
N GLN A 244 -16.60 9.15 31.66
CA GLN A 244 -17.59 8.42 32.45
C GLN A 244 -16.96 7.69 33.64
N GLN A 245 -15.82 7.00 33.46
CA GLN A 245 -15.08 6.36 34.53
C GLN A 245 -14.56 7.39 35.53
N GLN A 246 -14.08 8.53 35.09
CA GLN A 246 -13.61 9.60 35.95
C GLN A 246 -14.73 10.23 36.76
N ILE A 247 -15.85 10.52 36.15
CA ILE A 247 -17.06 11.01 36.83
C ILE A 247 -17.55 9.99 37.88
N MET A 248 -17.63 8.71 37.51
CA MET A 248 -18.06 7.66 38.42
C MET A 248 -17.08 7.45 39.58
N SER A 249 -15.77 7.57 39.36
CA SER A 249 -14.77 7.48 40.42
C SER A 249 -14.88 8.66 41.39
N THR A 250 -15.10 9.88 40.89
CA THR A 250 -15.26 11.08 41.69
C THR A 250 -16.54 11.02 42.51
N ILE A 251 -17.67 10.61 41.92
CA ILE A 251 -18.94 10.43 42.62
C ILE A 251 -18.80 9.37 43.75
N LYS A 252 -18.08 8.27 43.47
CA LYS A 252 -17.85 7.23 44.51
C LYS A 252 -16.94 7.70 45.63
N SER A 253 -15.97 8.60 45.35
CA SER A 253 -15.06 9.12 46.39
C SER A 253 -15.71 10.20 47.26
N ASP A 254 -16.75 10.89 46.76
CA ASP A 254 -17.46 11.91 47.52
C ASP A 254 -18.52 11.34 48.49
N TYR A 255 -18.84 10.06 48.40
CA TYR A 255 -19.68 9.38 49.39
C TYR A 255 -18.86 8.86 50.57
N THR A 256 -18.38 9.76 51.41
CA THR A 256 -17.95 9.39 52.77
C THR A 256 -19.14 9.30 53.69
N TRP A 257 -19.46 8.09 54.14
CA TRP A 257 -20.37 7.83 55.21
C TRP A 257 -19.72 8.22 56.58
N MET A 258 -19.29 9.45 56.71
CA MET A 258 -18.94 9.96 58.03
C MET A 258 -20.23 10.23 58.79
N ARG A 259 -20.50 9.45 59.85
CA ARG A 259 -21.58 9.72 60.78
C ARG A 259 -21.40 11.14 61.30
N PRO A 260 -22.46 11.99 61.25
CA PRO A 260 -22.38 13.28 61.87
C PRO A 260 -22.09 13.09 63.35
N SER A 261 -21.06 13.77 63.85
CA SER A 261 -20.76 13.82 65.27
C SER A 261 -21.97 14.35 66.01
N ARG A 262 -22.54 13.55 66.89
CA ARG A 262 -23.55 14.02 67.83
C ARG A 262 -22.81 14.80 68.93
N LYS A 263 -23.02 16.11 68.99
CA LYS A 263 -22.87 16.90 70.20
C LYS A 263 -24.14 16.84 71.02
#